data_b2457397e176ad6f4bbb5f024532af35
#
_entry.id   b2457397e176ad6f4bbb5f024532af35
#
_cell.length_a   1.000
_cell.length_b   1.000
_cell.length_c   1.000
_cell.angle_alpha   90.00
_cell.angle_beta   90.00
_cell.angle_gamma   90.00
#
_symmetry.space_group_name_H-M   'P 1'
#
loop_
_entity.id
_entity.type
_entity.pdbx_description
1 polymer ?
#
loop_
_entity_poly.entity_id
_entity_poly.type
_entity_poly.pdbx_seq_one_letter_code
_entity_poly.pdbx_strand_id
1 'polypeptide(L)'
;MGKLFGTDGIRGIVGEDLTHELALKVGEAAAYVLGSKSKKELTVLIGRDTRISGQMLASALSAGLMSQGAKVIDLGVVPTPAVSYLVEKYDASMGVMISASHNPSEYNGIKLFNHEGFKLPDATENEIEKYLLGKAVPTTTKVGTYEVCDTAIDDYVNHIVDTSKDINKKLKIVVDCAYGSASATAPILFDKLGMDVVVMNYEYDGYNINDKAGSTHLEGLVKQVKKLKADVGIAYDGDADRCLMVDENGVLVDGDQIMAISSLDLKESGDLRNNTLVGTVMSNLGLVKFCEQNDIHFEATKVGDRYVLEKMIECDYIIGGEQSGHVIFKDFANTGDGELTSVQILNILSKKGVKMSELASIMKTYPQVLINVKVREEAKGQYENDSQVTKAIQSVEKELKGEGRVLIRPSGTEALIRVMIEGLDQEDIDKKAKQIADVIEKKFGV
;
A
#
# COMPACT_ATOMS: atom_id res chain seq x y z
N MET A 1 -11.41 14.92 -5.29
CA MET A 1 -9.95 14.95 -5.34
C MET A 1 -9.49 16.36 -5.62
N GLY A 2 -8.46 16.82 -4.93
CA GLY A 2 -7.81 18.10 -5.17
C GLY A 2 -7.03 18.11 -6.49
N LYS A 3 -6.44 19.26 -6.82
CA LYS A 3 -5.56 19.40 -7.98
C LYS A 3 -4.14 18.89 -7.71
N LEU A 4 -3.70 18.93 -6.44
CA LEU A 4 -2.36 18.53 -5.98
C LEU A 4 -2.41 17.23 -5.19
N PHE A 5 -3.37 17.08 -4.27
CA PHE A 5 -3.57 15.84 -3.52
C PHE A 5 -4.23 14.78 -4.40
N GLY A 6 -3.53 13.67 -4.60
CA GLY A 6 -4.05 12.43 -5.18
C GLY A 6 -4.70 11.54 -4.10
N THR A 7 -4.89 10.25 -4.40
CA THR A 7 -5.39 9.24 -3.44
C THR A 7 -4.38 8.93 -2.33
N ASP A 8 -3.10 9.27 -2.54
CA ASP A 8 -2.00 8.91 -1.63
C ASP A 8 -1.02 10.09 -1.46
N GLY A 9 -1.57 11.26 -1.11
CA GLY A 9 -0.81 12.48 -0.90
C GLY A 9 -0.44 13.23 -2.19
N ILE A 10 0.54 14.12 -2.08
CA ILE A 10 1.12 14.86 -3.20
C ILE A 10 2.29 14.06 -3.74
N ARG A 11 2.30 13.72 -5.03
CA ARG A 11 3.39 12.99 -5.71
C ARG A 11 3.81 13.71 -6.96
N GLY A 12 5.09 13.56 -7.32
CA GLY A 12 5.62 14.10 -8.57
C GLY A 12 7.11 13.82 -8.78
N ILE A 13 7.61 14.22 -9.94
CA ILE A 13 9.04 14.23 -10.24
C ILE A 13 9.68 15.36 -9.45
N VAL A 14 10.76 15.02 -8.72
CA VAL A 14 11.45 16.00 -7.87
C VAL A 14 12.16 17.05 -8.71
N GLY A 15 11.92 18.30 -8.38
CA GLY A 15 12.46 19.46 -9.12
C GLY A 15 11.58 19.94 -10.26
N GLU A 16 10.58 19.16 -10.67
CA GLU A 16 9.56 19.54 -11.66
C GLU A 16 8.21 19.75 -10.98
N ASP A 17 7.53 18.67 -10.60
CA ASP A 17 6.21 18.73 -9.95
C ASP A 17 6.30 18.93 -8.44
N LEU A 18 7.27 18.27 -7.80
CA LEU A 18 7.50 18.28 -6.37
C LEU A 18 8.80 19.01 -6.04
N THR A 19 8.69 20.30 -5.76
CA THR A 19 9.84 21.16 -5.44
C THR A 19 9.99 21.38 -3.93
N HIS A 20 11.15 21.87 -3.50
CA HIS A 20 11.39 22.23 -2.11
C HIS A 20 10.50 23.40 -1.66
N GLU A 21 10.17 24.35 -2.57
CA GLU A 21 9.23 25.43 -2.26
C GLU A 21 7.82 24.90 -2.03
N LEU A 22 7.40 23.88 -2.81
CA LEU A 22 6.11 23.24 -2.56
C LEU A 22 6.11 22.52 -1.21
N ALA A 23 7.17 21.78 -0.87
CA ALA A 23 7.30 21.11 0.42
C ALA A 23 7.24 22.09 1.60
N LEU A 24 7.93 23.24 1.50
CA LEU A 24 7.87 24.31 2.50
C LEU A 24 6.44 24.82 2.66
N LYS A 25 5.75 25.12 1.55
CA LYS A 25 4.37 25.60 1.58
C LYS A 25 3.40 24.54 2.15
N VAL A 26 3.61 23.26 1.87
CA VAL A 26 2.84 22.16 2.48
C VAL A 26 3.00 22.19 3.99
N GLY A 27 4.23 22.37 4.50
CA GLY A 27 4.50 22.49 5.93
C GLY A 27 3.79 23.69 6.56
N GLU A 28 3.88 24.88 5.95
CA GLU A 28 3.19 26.08 6.42
C GLU A 28 1.66 25.88 6.45
N ALA A 29 1.09 25.39 5.36
CA ALA A 29 -0.35 25.22 5.22
C ALA A 29 -0.90 24.14 6.16
N ALA A 30 -0.22 22.99 6.28
CA ALA A 30 -0.62 21.90 7.16
C ALA A 30 -0.57 22.36 8.64
N ALA A 31 0.51 23.01 9.06
CA ALA A 31 0.63 23.53 10.42
C ALA A 31 -0.45 24.57 10.74
N TYR A 32 -0.76 25.46 9.82
CA TYR A 32 -1.80 26.44 10.01
C TYR A 32 -3.20 25.81 10.12
N VAL A 33 -3.55 24.90 9.19
CA VAL A 33 -4.88 24.27 9.14
C VAL A 33 -5.13 23.40 10.36
N LEU A 34 -4.14 22.59 10.77
CA LEU A 34 -4.27 21.68 11.90
C LEU A 34 -4.06 22.39 13.23
N GLY A 35 -3.09 23.28 13.32
CA GLY A 35 -2.81 24.07 14.52
C GLY A 35 -3.95 25.02 14.90
N SER A 36 -4.70 25.56 13.93
CA SER A 36 -5.86 26.40 14.19
C SER A 36 -7.03 25.66 14.90
N LYS A 37 -7.07 24.34 14.80
CA LYS A 37 -8.08 23.48 15.41
C LYS A 37 -7.66 22.91 16.76
N SER A 38 -6.39 23.05 17.15
CA SER A 38 -5.83 22.47 18.38
C SER A 38 -5.54 23.56 19.42
N LYS A 39 -5.78 23.23 20.71
CA LYS A 39 -5.32 24.03 21.85
C LYS A 39 -3.96 23.54 22.38
N LYS A 40 -3.52 22.35 21.97
CA LYS A 40 -2.21 21.78 22.30
C LYS A 40 -1.14 22.33 21.35
N GLU A 41 0.11 22.29 21.75
CA GLU A 41 1.25 22.50 20.86
C GLU A 41 1.19 21.50 19.70
N LEU A 42 1.41 22.01 18.47
CA LEU A 42 1.38 21.18 17.28
C LEU A 42 2.69 20.39 17.19
N THR A 43 2.66 19.11 17.48
CA THR A 43 3.79 18.19 17.32
C THR A 43 3.63 17.38 16.04
N VAL A 44 4.65 17.37 15.18
CA VAL A 44 4.63 16.73 13.86
C VAL A 44 5.80 15.77 13.74
N LEU A 45 5.48 14.50 13.45
CA LEU A 45 6.49 13.49 13.12
C LEU A 45 6.77 13.50 11.62
N ILE A 46 8.04 13.38 11.22
CA ILE A 46 8.43 13.28 9.81
C ILE A 46 9.29 12.04 9.62
N GLY A 47 8.79 11.09 8.83
CA GLY A 47 9.54 9.96 8.31
C GLY A 47 9.81 10.08 6.82
N ARG A 48 10.79 9.36 6.31
CA ARG A 48 11.11 9.30 4.88
C ARG A 48 11.60 7.92 4.48
N ASP A 49 11.46 7.60 3.20
CA ASP A 49 12.16 6.47 2.60
C ASP A 49 13.63 6.81 2.26
N THR A 50 14.29 5.95 1.53
CA THR A 50 15.73 6.05 1.25
C THR A 50 16.08 6.97 0.08
N ARG A 51 15.11 7.60 -0.61
CA ARG A 51 15.33 8.47 -1.76
C ARG A 51 16.26 9.62 -1.42
N ILE A 52 17.21 9.93 -2.29
CA ILE A 52 18.18 11.03 -2.10
C ILE A 52 17.47 12.37 -1.88
N SER A 53 16.33 12.59 -2.51
CA SER A 53 15.52 13.80 -2.37
C SER A 53 14.80 13.93 -1.02
N GLY A 54 14.68 12.82 -0.26
CA GLY A 54 13.92 12.78 1.00
C GLY A 54 14.42 13.80 2.02
N GLN A 55 15.75 13.90 2.22
CA GLN A 55 16.32 14.86 3.18
C GLN A 55 16.05 16.31 2.82
N MET A 56 16.13 16.65 1.52
CA MET A 56 15.85 18.02 1.05
C MET A 56 14.38 18.39 1.30
N LEU A 57 13.46 17.49 0.93
CA LEU A 57 12.02 17.72 1.11
C LEU A 57 11.65 17.77 2.59
N ALA A 58 12.22 16.88 3.44
CA ALA A 58 12.01 16.90 4.89
C ALA A 58 12.47 18.21 5.51
N SER A 59 13.66 18.71 5.12
CA SER A 59 14.19 19.96 5.63
C SER A 59 13.32 21.17 5.25
N ALA A 60 12.87 21.24 4.00
CA ALA A 60 12.00 22.31 3.52
C ALA A 60 10.63 22.29 4.23
N LEU A 61 10.02 21.10 4.32
CA LEU A 61 8.75 20.89 5.01
C LEU A 61 8.86 21.24 6.50
N SER A 62 9.95 20.83 7.17
CA SER A 62 10.23 21.17 8.58
C SER A 62 10.34 22.66 8.79
N ALA A 63 11.01 23.39 7.89
CA ALA A 63 11.09 24.85 7.95
C ALA A 63 9.70 25.50 7.87
N GLY A 64 8.84 25.02 6.97
CA GLY A 64 7.46 25.46 6.85
C GLY A 64 6.64 25.21 8.12
N LEU A 65 6.72 24.00 8.68
CA LEU A 65 6.04 23.64 9.93
C LEU A 65 6.51 24.53 11.11
N MET A 66 7.82 24.67 11.28
CA MET A 66 8.40 25.48 12.36
C MET A 66 8.08 26.96 12.21
N SER A 67 7.94 27.49 10.98
CA SER A 67 7.53 28.88 10.73
C SER A 67 6.13 29.20 11.27
N GLN A 68 5.32 28.16 11.48
CA GLN A 68 3.99 28.25 12.09
C GLN A 68 3.97 27.84 13.57
N GLY A 69 5.14 27.60 14.18
CA GLY A 69 5.28 27.30 15.60
C GLY A 69 5.13 25.82 15.95
N ALA A 70 5.19 24.90 14.98
CA ALA A 70 5.12 23.47 15.24
C ALA A 70 6.44 22.91 15.80
N LYS A 71 6.35 21.97 16.72
CA LYS A 71 7.46 21.11 17.12
C LYS A 71 7.58 19.97 16.08
N VAL A 72 8.73 19.87 15.43
CA VAL A 72 9.05 18.82 14.46
C VAL A 72 9.93 17.76 15.11
N ILE A 73 9.57 16.50 14.93
CA ILE A 73 10.35 15.34 15.35
C ILE A 73 10.68 14.52 14.10
N ASP A 74 11.97 14.49 13.72
CA ASP A 74 12.48 13.72 12.60
C ASP A 74 12.70 12.27 13.03
N LEU A 75 11.97 11.34 12.40
CA LEU A 75 12.07 9.91 12.63
C LEU A 75 13.18 9.25 11.79
N GLY A 76 13.77 10.00 10.85
CA GLY A 76 14.77 9.47 9.93
C GLY A 76 14.16 8.60 8.82
N VAL A 77 14.92 7.57 8.41
CA VAL A 77 14.45 6.58 7.43
C VAL A 77 13.64 5.52 8.16
N VAL A 78 12.33 5.49 7.90
CA VAL A 78 11.39 4.53 8.51
C VAL A 78 10.31 4.15 7.50
N PRO A 79 9.68 2.97 7.64
CA PRO A 79 8.48 2.59 6.87
C PRO A 79 7.30 3.57 7.04
N THR A 80 6.45 3.65 6.01
CA THR A 80 5.18 4.41 6.11
C THR A 80 4.34 3.99 7.31
N PRO A 81 4.10 2.70 7.59
CA PRO A 81 3.35 2.27 8.77
C PRO A 81 4.03 2.66 10.10
N ALA A 82 5.35 2.80 10.15
CA ALA A 82 6.02 3.31 11.35
C ALA A 82 5.59 4.73 11.68
N VAL A 83 5.44 5.61 10.68
CA VAL A 83 4.93 6.98 10.90
C VAL A 83 3.51 6.92 11.45
N SER A 84 2.63 6.10 10.84
CA SER A 84 1.25 5.91 11.28
C SER A 84 1.17 5.47 12.75
N TYR A 85 1.93 4.44 13.13
CA TYR A 85 1.99 3.91 14.49
C TYR A 85 2.56 4.90 15.51
N LEU A 86 3.68 5.55 15.17
CA LEU A 86 4.39 6.43 16.10
C LEU A 86 3.64 7.73 16.36
N VAL A 87 2.79 8.20 15.44
CA VAL A 87 1.92 9.37 15.69
C VAL A 87 1.04 9.13 16.91
N GLU A 88 0.41 7.99 17.01
CA GLU A 88 -0.42 7.63 18.16
C GLU A 88 0.44 7.38 19.40
N LYS A 89 1.50 6.59 19.26
CA LYS A 89 2.40 6.26 20.37
C LYS A 89 3.01 7.47 21.07
N TYR A 90 3.36 8.51 20.31
CA TYR A 90 4.00 9.73 20.84
C TYR A 90 3.00 10.87 21.11
N ASP A 91 1.68 10.62 21.04
CA ASP A 91 0.61 11.63 21.17
C ASP A 91 0.87 12.85 20.26
N ALA A 92 1.39 12.59 19.04
CA ALA A 92 1.69 13.62 18.08
C ALA A 92 0.41 14.11 17.39
N SER A 93 0.40 15.35 16.95
CA SER A 93 -0.78 15.95 16.30
C SER A 93 -0.94 15.53 14.87
N MET A 94 0.18 15.14 14.21
CA MET A 94 0.23 14.79 12.80
C MET A 94 1.50 13.99 12.50
N GLY A 95 1.41 13.10 11.51
CA GLY A 95 2.55 12.46 10.86
C GLY A 95 2.70 12.90 9.42
N VAL A 96 3.93 12.89 8.95
CA VAL A 96 4.27 13.08 7.53
C VAL A 96 5.20 11.98 7.09
N MET A 97 4.86 11.31 5.99
CA MET A 97 5.77 10.40 5.30
C MET A 97 6.20 10.99 3.97
N ILE A 98 7.51 11.04 3.74
CA ILE A 98 8.11 11.49 2.49
C ILE A 98 8.55 10.26 1.70
N SER A 99 7.71 9.87 0.75
CA SER A 99 7.90 8.70 -0.11
C SER A 99 6.98 8.73 -1.32
N ALA A 100 7.41 8.07 -2.41
CA ALA A 100 6.59 7.73 -3.56
C ALA A 100 6.37 6.21 -3.70
N SER A 101 6.47 5.45 -2.59
CA SER A 101 6.24 4.00 -2.52
C SER A 101 7.07 3.25 -3.58
N HIS A 102 6.43 2.55 -4.50
CA HIS A 102 7.05 1.70 -5.51
C HIS A 102 7.57 2.45 -6.77
N ASN A 103 7.41 3.78 -6.84
CA ASN A 103 7.90 4.55 -7.99
C ASN A 103 9.44 4.58 -8.04
N PRO A 104 10.05 4.83 -9.22
CA PRO A 104 11.49 5.05 -9.36
C PRO A 104 12.00 6.23 -8.53
N SER A 105 13.33 6.33 -8.39
CA SER A 105 14.00 7.25 -7.46
C SER A 105 13.82 8.74 -7.77
N GLU A 106 13.53 9.11 -9.02
CA GLU A 106 13.26 10.48 -9.45
C GLU A 106 11.91 11.03 -8.96
N TYR A 107 10.99 10.14 -8.57
CA TYR A 107 9.74 10.53 -7.92
C TYR A 107 9.92 10.65 -6.41
N ASN A 108 9.09 11.50 -5.80
CA ASN A 108 8.86 11.48 -4.36
C ASN A 108 7.42 11.92 -4.06
N GLY A 109 7.04 11.91 -2.78
CA GLY A 109 5.70 12.29 -2.36
C GLY A 109 5.67 12.78 -0.92
N ILE A 110 4.58 13.42 -0.54
CA ILE A 110 4.29 13.87 0.83
C ILE A 110 2.92 13.33 1.19
N LYS A 111 2.88 12.38 2.14
CA LYS A 111 1.67 11.79 2.71
C LYS A 111 1.45 12.37 4.11
N LEU A 112 0.23 12.78 4.42
CA LEU A 112 -0.13 13.38 5.70
C LEU A 112 -1.05 12.44 6.50
N PHE A 113 -0.74 12.27 7.79
CA PHE A 113 -1.50 11.43 8.73
C PHE A 113 -2.06 12.29 9.85
N ASN A 114 -3.27 11.98 10.30
CA ASN A 114 -3.88 12.63 11.46
C ASN A 114 -3.30 12.08 12.78
N HIS A 115 -3.76 12.58 13.90
CA HIS A 115 -3.31 12.19 15.25
C HIS A 115 -3.63 10.73 15.63
N GLU A 116 -4.51 10.06 14.89
CA GLU A 116 -4.84 8.64 15.04
C GLU A 116 -4.05 7.75 14.06
N GLY A 117 -3.09 8.30 13.33
CA GLY A 117 -2.28 7.55 12.36
C GLY A 117 -3.00 7.25 11.04
N PHE A 118 -4.20 7.76 10.79
CA PHE A 118 -4.90 7.62 9.52
C PHE A 118 -4.50 8.71 8.54
N LYS A 119 -4.56 8.43 7.24
CA LYS A 119 -4.42 9.47 6.20
C LYS A 119 -5.43 10.60 6.44
N LEU A 120 -5.04 11.84 6.14
CA LEU A 120 -5.93 12.97 6.33
C LEU A 120 -7.23 12.81 5.52
N PRO A 121 -8.40 13.20 6.07
CA PRO A 121 -9.64 13.26 5.31
C PRO A 121 -9.55 14.24 4.15
N ASP A 122 -10.22 13.95 3.02
CA ASP A 122 -10.28 14.82 1.82
C ASP A 122 -10.64 16.27 2.15
N ALA A 123 -11.54 16.48 3.10
CA ALA A 123 -11.94 17.81 3.52
C ALA A 123 -10.77 18.61 4.10
N THR A 124 -9.86 17.96 4.84
CA THR A 124 -8.68 18.58 5.41
C THR A 124 -7.60 18.80 4.35
N GLU A 125 -7.37 17.83 3.47
CA GLU A 125 -6.45 17.97 2.33
C GLU A 125 -6.89 19.10 1.41
N ASN A 126 -8.17 19.17 1.06
CA ASN A 126 -8.75 20.27 0.27
C ASN A 126 -8.62 21.64 0.96
N GLU A 127 -8.66 21.69 2.30
CA GLU A 127 -8.43 22.93 3.04
C GLU A 127 -6.97 23.38 2.96
N ILE A 128 -6.03 22.45 3.10
CA ILE A 128 -4.59 22.70 2.93
C ILE A 128 -4.32 23.19 1.50
N GLU A 129 -4.88 22.53 0.50
CA GLU A 129 -4.67 22.83 -0.92
C GLU A 129 -5.06 24.27 -1.30
N LYS A 130 -6.06 24.88 -0.64
CA LYS A 130 -6.43 26.28 -0.87
C LYS A 130 -5.24 27.22 -0.62
N TYR A 131 -4.40 26.90 0.36
CA TYR A 131 -3.20 27.70 0.68
C TYR A 131 -2.08 27.42 -0.32
N LEU A 132 -1.96 26.20 -0.80
CA LEU A 132 -0.99 25.84 -1.84
C LEU A 132 -1.33 26.52 -3.19
N LEU A 133 -2.63 26.71 -3.49
CA LEU A 133 -3.11 27.31 -4.73
C LEU A 133 -3.24 28.86 -4.70
N GLY A 134 -2.69 29.52 -3.68
CA GLY A 134 -2.53 30.97 -3.66
C GLY A 134 -3.22 31.72 -2.53
N LYS A 135 -3.94 31.06 -1.63
CA LYS A 135 -4.39 31.70 -0.40
C LYS A 135 -3.17 31.85 0.53
N ALA A 136 -2.91 33.08 1.02
CA ALA A 136 -1.79 33.32 1.92
C ALA A 136 -2.02 32.65 3.28
N VAL A 137 -1.01 31.94 3.77
CA VAL A 137 -0.97 31.49 5.17
C VAL A 137 -0.69 32.70 6.06
N PRO A 138 -1.48 32.95 7.12
CA PRO A 138 -1.22 34.04 8.03
C PRO A 138 0.14 33.90 8.70
N THR A 139 0.86 35.01 8.82
CA THR A 139 2.14 35.07 9.53
C THR A 139 1.96 34.96 11.03
N THR A 140 2.87 34.31 11.69
CA THR A 140 2.96 34.22 13.17
C THR A 140 4.35 34.61 13.65
N THR A 141 4.45 35.06 14.89
CA THR A 141 5.73 35.30 15.57
C THR A 141 6.21 34.08 16.37
N LYS A 142 5.40 33.04 16.43
CA LYS A 142 5.79 31.78 17.06
C LYS A 142 6.78 31.05 16.15
N VAL A 143 7.87 30.59 16.73
CA VAL A 143 8.86 29.75 16.06
C VAL A 143 8.84 28.37 16.73
N GLY A 144 8.71 27.32 15.95
CA GLY A 144 8.74 25.94 16.43
C GLY A 144 10.16 25.42 16.66
N THR A 145 10.25 24.17 17.08
CA THR A 145 11.50 23.48 17.38
C THR A 145 11.68 22.24 16.49
N TYR A 146 12.92 21.78 16.39
CA TYR A 146 13.27 20.56 15.67
C TYR A 146 14.08 19.63 16.57
N GLU A 147 13.76 18.38 16.61
CA GLU A 147 14.52 17.33 17.29
C GLU A 147 14.55 16.05 16.44
N VAL A 148 15.55 15.21 16.66
CA VAL A 148 15.68 13.88 16.04
C VAL A 148 15.24 12.84 17.05
N CYS A 149 14.47 11.85 16.60
CA CYS A 149 14.04 10.72 17.41
C CYS A 149 14.97 9.53 17.19
N ASP A 150 15.79 9.20 18.17
CA ASP A 150 16.73 8.07 18.08
C ASP A 150 16.06 6.71 18.38
N THR A 151 14.83 6.68 18.88
CA THR A 151 14.13 5.44 19.29
C THR A 151 13.07 4.99 18.30
N ALA A 152 12.81 5.75 17.23
CA ALA A 152 11.70 5.51 16.31
C ALA A 152 11.72 4.09 15.71
N ILE A 153 12.88 3.63 15.26
CA ILE A 153 13.05 2.30 14.68
C ILE A 153 12.79 1.21 15.74
N ASP A 154 13.39 1.34 16.91
CA ASP A 154 13.23 0.36 17.99
C ASP A 154 11.79 0.29 18.47
N ASP A 155 11.12 1.42 18.61
CA ASP A 155 9.72 1.49 19.05
C ASP A 155 8.76 0.83 18.06
N TYR A 156 8.97 1.05 16.76
CA TYR A 156 8.19 0.42 15.70
C TYR A 156 8.49 -1.09 15.59
N VAL A 157 9.75 -1.47 15.56
CA VAL A 157 10.15 -2.88 15.48
C VAL A 157 9.65 -3.66 16.69
N ASN A 158 9.75 -3.10 17.91
CA ASN A 158 9.23 -3.75 19.11
C ASN A 158 7.72 -3.97 19.04
N HIS A 159 6.97 -3.00 18.49
CA HIS A 159 5.53 -3.17 18.26
C HIS A 159 5.24 -4.40 17.38
N ILE A 160 5.98 -4.58 16.27
CA ILE A 160 5.78 -5.76 15.41
C ILE A 160 6.22 -7.04 16.12
N VAL A 161 7.34 -7.03 16.83
CA VAL A 161 7.82 -8.18 17.61
C VAL A 161 6.79 -8.63 18.64
N ASP A 162 6.11 -7.69 19.29
CA ASP A 162 5.07 -7.97 20.28
C ASP A 162 3.84 -8.69 19.66
N THR A 163 3.64 -8.60 18.35
CA THR A 163 2.59 -9.34 17.65
C THR A 163 3.00 -10.76 17.27
N SER A 164 4.29 -11.08 17.41
CA SER A 164 4.80 -12.41 17.08
C SER A 164 4.32 -13.45 18.11
N LYS A 165 3.98 -14.62 17.60
CA LYS A 165 3.69 -15.82 18.37
C LYS A 165 4.85 -16.80 18.19
N ASP A 166 4.70 -18.06 18.50
CA ASP A 166 5.76 -19.07 18.44
C ASP A 166 6.25 -19.35 17.01
N ILE A 167 6.95 -18.38 16.39
CA ILE A 167 7.51 -18.54 15.05
C ILE A 167 8.60 -19.60 15.05
N ASN A 168 8.52 -20.51 14.06
CA ASN A 168 9.53 -21.55 13.85
C ASN A 168 10.87 -20.94 13.39
N LYS A 169 11.81 -20.80 14.29
CA LYS A 169 13.13 -20.20 14.04
C LYS A 169 14.03 -21.01 13.11
N LYS A 170 13.63 -22.23 12.69
CA LYS A 170 14.35 -23.03 11.71
C LYS A 170 13.97 -22.71 10.26
N LEU A 171 12.94 -21.88 10.05
CA LEU A 171 12.58 -21.41 8.72
C LEU A 171 13.73 -20.62 8.10
N LYS A 172 14.12 -20.97 6.90
CA LYS A 172 15.08 -20.22 6.08
C LYS A 172 14.33 -19.18 5.27
N ILE A 173 14.65 -17.93 5.49
CA ILE A 173 13.93 -16.81 4.89
C ILE A 173 14.90 -15.95 4.09
N VAL A 174 14.43 -15.47 2.94
CA VAL A 174 15.08 -14.41 2.18
C VAL A 174 14.19 -13.19 2.19
N VAL A 175 14.74 -12.02 2.56
CA VAL A 175 14.00 -10.76 2.65
C VAL A 175 14.58 -9.77 1.65
N ASP A 176 13.74 -9.23 0.78
CA ASP A 176 14.08 -8.17 -0.18
C ASP A 176 13.51 -6.84 0.32
N CYS A 177 14.41 -5.91 0.69
CA CYS A 177 14.04 -4.60 1.22
C CYS A 177 13.83 -3.53 0.13
N ALA A 178 13.85 -3.88 -1.15
CA ALA A 178 13.67 -2.92 -2.26
C ALA A 178 14.64 -1.72 -2.25
N TYR A 179 15.76 -1.79 -1.55
CA TYR A 179 16.60 -0.64 -1.19
C TYR A 179 15.80 0.51 -0.54
N GLY A 180 14.62 0.20 -0.02
CA GLY A 180 13.67 1.12 0.58
C GLY A 180 13.77 1.21 2.09
N SER A 181 12.74 1.73 2.72
CA SER A 181 12.71 2.02 4.16
C SER A 181 12.83 0.78 5.04
N ALA A 182 12.36 -0.41 4.58
CA ALA A 182 12.57 -1.68 5.27
C ALA A 182 14.06 -2.03 5.47
N SER A 183 14.98 -1.39 4.72
CA SER A 183 16.42 -1.55 4.93
C SER A 183 16.88 -1.14 6.32
N ALA A 184 16.18 -0.19 6.94
CA ALA A 184 16.49 0.29 8.29
C ALA A 184 15.86 -0.57 9.40
N THR A 185 14.78 -1.28 9.12
CA THR A 185 13.95 -1.97 10.11
C THR A 185 13.99 -3.48 10.02
N ALA A 186 13.89 -4.07 8.82
CA ALA A 186 13.78 -5.51 8.63
C ALA A 186 14.98 -6.31 9.21
N PRO A 187 16.25 -5.90 9.05
CA PRO A 187 17.35 -6.61 9.67
C PRO A 187 17.23 -6.68 11.19
N ILE A 188 16.79 -5.57 11.82
CA ILE A 188 16.61 -5.48 13.28
C ILE A 188 15.41 -6.31 13.72
N LEU A 189 14.31 -6.27 12.96
CA LEU A 189 13.09 -7.03 13.22
C LEU A 189 13.39 -8.54 13.29
N PHE A 190 14.01 -9.07 12.25
CA PHE A 190 14.28 -10.50 12.17
C PHE A 190 15.36 -10.96 13.17
N ASP A 191 16.34 -10.10 13.49
CA ASP A 191 17.30 -10.36 14.58
C ASP A 191 16.60 -10.45 15.93
N LYS A 192 15.73 -9.48 16.27
CA LYS A 192 14.94 -9.51 17.52
C LYS A 192 14.00 -10.71 17.60
N LEU A 193 13.45 -11.17 16.47
CA LEU A 193 12.68 -12.40 16.39
C LEU A 193 13.56 -13.66 16.55
N GLY A 194 14.89 -13.52 16.53
CA GLY A 194 15.86 -14.61 16.62
C GLY A 194 15.85 -15.53 15.41
N MET A 195 15.60 -14.97 14.21
CA MET A 195 15.53 -15.70 12.95
C MET A 195 16.78 -15.50 12.14
N ASP A 196 17.29 -16.59 11.54
CA ASP A 196 18.39 -16.54 10.58
C ASP A 196 17.85 -16.23 9.17
N VAL A 197 18.00 -14.98 8.73
CA VAL A 197 17.49 -14.51 7.44
C VAL A 197 18.61 -14.02 6.54
N VAL A 198 18.42 -14.20 5.23
CA VAL A 198 19.25 -13.56 4.22
C VAL A 198 18.55 -12.31 3.73
N VAL A 199 19.05 -11.15 4.13
CA VAL A 199 18.54 -9.85 3.68
C VAL A 199 19.25 -9.45 2.41
N MET A 200 18.50 -9.04 1.39
CA MET A 200 19.01 -8.53 0.13
C MET A 200 18.41 -7.16 -0.21
N ASN A 201 19.08 -6.43 -1.10
CA ASN A 201 18.65 -5.11 -1.55
C ASN A 201 18.38 -4.13 -0.38
N TYR A 202 19.29 -4.08 0.60
CA TYR A 202 19.20 -3.23 1.78
C TYR A 202 20.26 -2.12 1.85
N GLU A 203 21.35 -2.23 1.06
CA GLU A 203 22.39 -1.20 0.98
C GLU A 203 21.97 -0.13 -0.05
N TYR A 204 21.32 0.92 0.42
CA TYR A 204 20.79 1.98 -0.43
C TYR A 204 21.80 3.12 -0.63
N ASP A 205 21.76 3.76 -1.81
CA ASP A 205 22.54 4.94 -2.18
C ASP A 205 21.68 6.19 -2.45
N GLY A 206 20.36 6.06 -2.29
CA GLY A 206 19.38 7.09 -2.55
C GLY A 206 18.84 7.14 -3.99
N TYR A 207 19.45 6.41 -4.91
CA TYR A 207 19.04 6.32 -6.31
C TYR A 207 18.55 4.95 -6.73
N ASN A 208 18.88 3.91 -5.96
CA ASN A 208 18.60 2.51 -6.27
C ASN A 208 17.27 1.98 -5.69
N ILE A 209 16.47 2.79 -5.00
CA ILE A 209 15.18 2.36 -4.46
C ILE A 209 14.29 1.78 -5.56
N ASN A 210 13.73 0.58 -5.33
CA ASN A 210 12.90 -0.20 -6.25
C ASN A 210 13.59 -0.62 -7.57
N ASP A 211 14.89 -0.38 -7.76
CA ASP A 211 15.57 -0.75 -9.00
C ASP A 211 15.77 -2.27 -9.07
N LYS A 212 14.92 -2.94 -9.87
CA LYS A 212 14.89 -4.40 -10.03
C LYS A 212 14.84 -5.15 -8.70
N ALA A 213 14.12 -4.61 -7.74
CA ALA A 213 14.07 -5.08 -6.35
C ALA A 213 12.66 -4.92 -5.78
N GLY A 214 12.39 -5.63 -4.70
CA GLY A 214 11.17 -5.54 -3.91
C GLY A 214 9.94 -6.13 -4.58
N SER A 215 8.75 -5.72 -4.10
CA SER A 215 7.47 -6.33 -4.47
C SER A 215 7.07 -6.14 -5.93
N THR A 216 7.69 -5.21 -6.66
CA THR A 216 7.44 -4.99 -8.10
C THR A 216 8.39 -5.76 -9.01
N HIS A 217 9.47 -6.34 -8.48
CA HIS A 217 10.51 -7.06 -9.22
C HIS A 217 11.02 -8.26 -8.43
N LEU A 218 10.28 -9.36 -8.47
CA LEU A 218 10.54 -10.55 -7.66
C LEU A 218 11.60 -11.51 -8.22
N GLU A 219 12.12 -11.28 -9.43
CA GLU A 219 13.02 -12.20 -10.13
C GLU A 219 14.30 -12.47 -9.31
N GLY A 220 14.83 -11.43 -8.66
CA GLY A 220 15.99 -11.53 -7.77
C GLY A 220 15.70 -12.40 -6.54
N LEU A 221 14.57 -12.15 -5.90
CA LEU A 221 14.10 -12.89 -4.73
C LEU A 221 13.87 -14.37 -5.07
N VAL A 222 13.12 -14.65 -6.15
CA VAL A 222 12.86 -16.02 -6.64
C VAL A 222 14.16 -16.79 -6.87
N LYS A 223 15.15 -16.15 -7.51
CA LYS A 223 16.46 -16.75 -7.74
C LYS A 223 17.16 -17.09 -6.44
N GLN A 224 17.14 -16.21 -5.43
CA GLN A 224 17.79 -16.46 -4.14
C GLN A 224 17.06 -17.52 -3.32
N VAL A 225 15.72 -17.52 -3.28
CA VAL A 225 14.91 -18.56 -2.63
C VAL A 225 15.30 -19.95 -3.16
N LYS A 226 15.30 -20.12 -4.50
CA LYS A 226 15.69 -21.39 -5.14
C LYS A 226 17.14 -21.77 -4.87
N LYS A 227 18.07 -20.82 -4.97
CA LYS A 227 19.51 -21.05 -4.75
C LYS A 227 19.80 -21.52 -3.34
N LEU A 228 19.17 -20.87 -2.34
CA LEU A 228 19.41 -21.15 -0.93
C LEU A 228 18.52 -22.27 -0.40
N LYS A 229 17.55 -22.73 -1.20
CA LYS A 229 16.49 -23.65 -0.76
C LYS A 229 15.78 -23.09 0.47
N ALA A 230 15.42 -21.81 0.40
CA ALA A 230 14.70 -21.15 1.46
C ALA A 230 13.24 -21.62 1.49
N ASP A 231 12.63 -21.58 2.67
CA ASP A 231 11.24 -21.98 2.89
C ASP A 231 10.27 -20.90 2.41
N VAL A 232 10.70 -19.63 2.47
CA VAL A 232 9.91 -18.48 2.03
C VAL A 232 10.80 -17.30 1.62
N GLY A 233 10.37 -16.56 0.61
CA GLY A 233 10.88 -15.23 0.27
C GLY A 233 9.86 -14.17 0.65
N ILE A 234 10.32 -13.02 1.11
CA ILE A 234 9.50 -11.87 1.49
C ILE A 234 10.02 -10.66 0.72
N ALA A 235 9.13 -9.90 0.09
CA ALA A 235 9.49 -8.68 -0.63
C ALA A 235 8.61 -7.52 -0.17
N TYR A 236 9.26 -6.43 0.20
CA TYR A 236 8.60 -5.15 0.50
C TYR A 236 8.68 -4.21 -0.70
N ASP A 237 7.91 -3.12 -0.70
CA ASP A 237 8.12 -2.00 -1.62
C ASP A 237 8.93 -0.88 -0.94
N GLY A 238 9.15 0.22 -1.65
CA GLY A 238 10.07 1.28 -1.21
C GLY A 238 9.75 1.91 0.14
N ASP A 239 8.49 1.99 0.56
CA ASP A 239 8.08 2.50 1.87
C ASP A 239 7.45 1.43 2.77
N ALA A 240 7.57 0.17 2.36
CA ALA A 240 7.25 -1.04 3.12
C ALA A 240 5.80 -1.10 3.65
N ASP A 241 4.86 -0.43 2.97
CA ASP A 241 3.43 -0.55 3.25
C ASP A 241 2.81 -1.79 2.56
N ARG A 242 3.61 -2.52 1.73
CA ARG A 242 3.24 -3.73 1.01
C ARG A 242 4.18 -4.88 1.33
N CYS A 243 3.61 -6.09 1.32
CA CYS A 243 4.32 -7.35 1.40
C CYS A 243 3.81 -8.32 0.34
N LEU A 244 4.70 -8.81 -0.51
CA LEU A 244 4.47 -10.01 -1.32
C LEU A 244 5.41 -11.11 -0.88
N MET A 245 5.01 -12.36 -1.11
CA MET A 245 5.83 -13.50 -0.74
C MET A 245 6.11 -14.42 -1.93
N VAL A 246 7.11 -15.26 -1.75
CA VAL A 246 7.49 -16.29 -2.72
C VAL A 246 7.62 -17.60 -1.95
N ASP A 247 6.98 -18.66 -2.43
CA ASP A 247 7.08 -19.99 -1.83
C ASP A 247 8.44 -20.65 -2.11
N GLU A 248 8.69 -21.80 -1.52
CA GLU A 248 9.92 -22.58 -1.69
C GLU A 248 10.18 -23.04 -3.13
N ASN A 249 9.18 -23.01 -3.99
CA ASN A 249 9.28 -23.35 -5.42
C ASN A 249 9.53 -22.10 -6.29
N GLY A 250 9.48 -20.91 -5.69
CA GLY A 250 9.62 -19.62 -6.38
C GLY A 250 8.34 -19.15 -7.03
N VAL A 251 7.18 -19.57 -6.52
CA VAL A 251 5.86 -19.12 -6.97
C VAL A 251 5.43 -17.94 -6.11
N LEU A 252 4.89 -16.91 -6.76
CA LEU A 252 4.35 -15.73 -6.08
C LEU A 252 3.18 -16.11 -5.17
N VAL A 253 3.19 -15.56 -3.97
CA VAL A 253 2.06 -15.51 -3.05
C VAL A 253 1.70 -14.03 -2.88
N ASP A 254 0.62 -13.63 -3.54
CA ASP A 254 0.20 -12.23 -3.62
C ASP A 254 -0.68 -11.79 -2.43
N GLY A 255 -1.08 -10.53 -2.41
CA GLY A 255 -1.88 -9.97 -1.34
C GLY A 255 -3.24 -10.67 -1.17
N ASP A 256 -3.85 -11.16 -2.24
CA ASP A 256 -5.11 -11.89 -2.16
C ASP A 256 -4.94 -13.25 -1.46
N GLN A 257 -3.85 -13.97 -1.75
CA GLN A 257 -3.51 -15.21 -1.05
C GLN A 257 -3.13 -14.94 0.41
N ILE A 258 -2.38 -13.87 0.69
CA ILE A 258 -2.07 -13.43 2.06
C ILE A 258 -3.35 -13.14 2.85
N MET A 259 -4.30 -12.44 2.25
CA MET A 259 -5.60 -12.15 2.86
C MET A 259 -6.44 -13.41 3.08
N ALA A 260 -6.43 -14.35 2.12
CA ALA A 260 -7.11 -15.64 2.26
C ALA A 260 -6.55 -16.43 3.46
N ILE A 261 -5.23 -16.55 3.55
CA ILE A 261 -4.52 -17.24 4.64
C ILE A 261 -4.89 -16.60 5.99
N SER A 262 -4.77 -15.28 6.07
CA SER A 262 -5.00 -14.53 7.31
C SER A 262 -6.46 -14.58 7.75
N SER A 263 -7.41 -14.41 6.83
CA SER A 263 -8.84 -14.45 7.17
C SER A 263 -9.29 -15.84 7.62
N LEU A 264 -8.73 -16.90 7.04
CA LEU A 264 -9.04 -18.27 7.48
C LEU A 264 -8.51 -18.53 8.90
N ASP A 265 -7.26 -18.14 9.20
CA ASP A 265 -6.69 -18.32 10.55
C ASP A 265 -7.46 -17.51 11.60
N LEU A 266 -7.84 -16.26 11.29
CA LEU A 266 -8.68 -15.43 12.14
C LEU A 266 -10.07 -16.05 12.35
N LYS A 267 -10.65 -16.66 11.31
CA LYS A 267 -11.93 -17.38 11.44
C LYS A 267 -11.82 -18.61 12.34
N GLU A 268 -10.79 -19.42 12.14
CA GLU A 268 -10.54 -20.62 12.93
C GLU A 268 -10.27 -20.32 14.40
N SER A 269 -9.65 -19.18 14.71
CA SER A 269 -9.45 -18.71 16.10
C SER A 269 -10.68 -18.04 16.71
N GLY A 270 -11.69 -17.72 15.90
CA GLY A 270 -12.89 -17.00 16.34
C GLY A 270 -12.72 -15.48 16.43
N ASP A 271 -11.61 -14.96 15.87
CA ASP A 271 -11.25 -13.53 15.94
C ASP A 271 -11.73 -12.73 14.71
N LEU A 272 -12.17 -13.41 13.61
CA LEU A 272 -12.64 -12.72 12.41
C LEU A 272 -13.97 -11.99 12.67
N ARG A 273 -13.89 -10.72 13.04
CA ARG A 273 -15.07 -9.90 13.37
C ARG A 273 -16.03 -9.84 12.20
N ASN A 274 -17.32 -10.01 12.54
CA ASN A 274 -18.40 -10.05 11.56
C ASN A 274 -18.19 -11.06 10.42
N ASN A 275 -17.26 -12.02 10.61
CA ASN A 275 -16.90 -13.03 9.64
C ASN A 275 -16.63 -12.45 8.24
N THR A 276 -15.94 -11.28 8.17
CA THR A 276 -15.79 -10.49 6.94
C THR A 276 -14.33 -10.20 6.62
N LEU A 277 -13.98 -10.34 5.33
CA LEU A 277 -12.75 -9.87 4.70
C LEU A 277 -13.08 -8.72 3.76
N VAL A 278 -12.33 -7.60 3.87
CA VAL A 278 -12.50 -6.45 2.97
C VAL A 278 -11.43 -6.47 1.89
N GLY A 279 -11.85 -6.44 0.64
CA GLY A 279 -10.96 -6.28 -0.50
C GLY A 279 -11.41 -5.16 -1.43
N THR A 280 -10.93 -5.20 -2.66
CA THR A 280 -11.36 -4.25 -3.69
C THR A 280 -12.05 -4.98 -4.85
N VAL A 281 -12.69 -4.23 -5.74
CA VAL A 281 -13.22 -4.79 -6.99
C VAL A 281 -12.14 -5.41 -7.89
N MET A 282 -10.85 -5.16 -7.60
CA MET A 282 -9.71 -5.75 -8.31
C MET A 282 -9.19 -7.03 -7.68
N SER A 283 -9.62 -7.40 -6.46
CA SER A 283 -9.24 -8.68 -5.85
C SER A 283 -9.60 -9.84 -6.76
N ASN A 284 -8.71 -10.83 -6.84
CA ASN A 284 -8.87 -11.97 -7.74
C ASN A 284 -10.19 -12.74 -7.48
N LEU A 285 -10.83 -13.21 -8.52
CA LEU A 285 -12.05 -14.02 -8.40
C LEU A 285 -11.83 -15.24 -7.48
N GLY A 286 -10.61 -15.75 -7.44
CA GLY A 286 -10.22 -16.83 -6.53
C GLY A 286 -10.42 -16.48 -5.06
N LEU A 287 -10.13 -15.24 -4.64
CA LEU A 287 -10.37 -14.76 -3.27
C LEU A 287 -11.86 -14.72 -2.96
N VAL A 288 -12.68 -14.23 -3.89
CA VAL A 288 -14.14 -14.18 -3.72
C VAL A 288 -14.70 -15.60 -3.54
N LYS A 289 -14.31 -16.52 -4.42
CA LYS A 289 -14.73 -17.95 -4.33
C LYS A 289 -14.20 -18.64 -3.08
N PHE A 290 -12.97 -18.33 -2.67
CA PHE A 290 -12.42 -18.84 -1.42
C PHE A 290 -13.26 -18.39 -0.22
N CYS A 291 -13.65 -17.12 -0.17
CA CYS A 291 -14.50 -16.59 0.89
C CYS A 291 -15.87 -17.30 0.90
N GLU A 292 -16.51 -17.47 -0.25
CA GLU A 292 -17.77 -18.21 -0.38
C GLU A 292 -17.65 -19.66 0.12
N GLN A 293 -16.59 -20.37 -0.26
CA GLN A 293 -16.35 -21.76 0.13
C GLN A 293 -16.07 -21.94 1.62
N ASN A 294 -15.58 -20.90 2.27
CA ASN A 294 -15.25 -20.92 3.68
C ASN A 294 -16.26 -20.14 4.54
N ASP A 295 -17.44 -19.78 4.03
CA ASP A 295 -18.46 -18.99 4.72
C ASP A 295 -17.87 -17.70 5.32
N ILE A 296 -17.00 -17.00 4.59
CA ILE A 296 -16.47 -15.67 4.90
C ILE A 296 -17.19 -14.68 4.00
N HIS A 297 -17.73 -13.61 4.57
CA HIS A 297 -18.28 -12.54 3.74
C HIS A 297 -17.16 -11.74 3.11
N PHE A 298 -17.19 -11.59 1.77
CA PHE A 298 -16.27 -10.74 1.04
C PHE A 298 -16.91 -9.39 0.74
N GLU A 299 -16.38 -8.32 1.32
CA GLU A 299 -16.82 -6.94 1.11
C GLU A 299 -15.89 -6.26 0.10
N ALA A 300 -16.40 -5.93 -1.09
CA ALA A 300 -15.63 -5.31 -2.15
C ALA A 300 -15.78 -3.78 -2.14
N THR A 301 -14.68 -3.06 -2.01
CA THR A 301 -14.63 -1.61 -2.11
C THR A 301 -14.14 -1.14 -3.49
N LYS A 302 -14.15 0.17 -3.73
CA LYS A 302 -13.40 0.77 -4.84
C LYS A 302 -11.90 0.53 -4.65
N VAL A 303 -11.16 0.59 -5.76
CA VAL A 303 -9.69 0.49 -5.74
C VAL A 303 -9.08 1.67 -4.98
N GLY A 304 -8.20 1.36 -4.05
CA GLY A 304 -7.47 2.30 -3.21
C GLY A 304 -7.57 1.89 -1.73
N ASP A 305 -6.43 1.81 -1.09
CA ASP A 305 -6.23 1.43 0.31
C ASP A 305 -7.12 2.22 1.27
N ARG A 306 -7.32 3.50 0.98
CA ARG A 306 -8.21 4.37 1.74
C ARG A 306 -9.64 3.84 1.82
N TYR A 307 -10.22 3.37 0.70
CA TYR A 307 -11.60 2.86 0.68
C TYR A 307 -11.72 1.54 1.45
N VAL A 308 -10.68 0.72 1.41
CA VAL A 308 -10.60 -0.51 2.22
C VAL A 308 -10.62 -0.15 3.70
N LEU A 309 -9.74 0.75 4.12
CA LEU A 309 -9.64 1.18 5.52
C LEU A 309 -10.92 1.88 6.01
N GLU A 310 -11.50 2.79 5.22
CA GLU A 310 -12.76 3.46 5.56
C GLU A 310 -13.88 2.43 5.82
N LYS A 311 -14.00 1.40 4.97
CA LYS A 311 -14.97 0.32 5.16
C LYS A 311 -14.67 -0.51 6.40
N MET A 312 -13.41 -0.81 6.67
CA MET A 312 -13.00 -1.55 7.88
C MET A 312 -13.36 -0.78 9.16
N ILE A 313 -13.15 0.53 9.17
CA ILE A 313 -13.50 1.39 10.31
C ILE A 313 -15.02 1.47 10.48
N GLU A 314 -15.76 1.75 9.39
CA GLU A 314 -17.22 1.90 9.40
C GLU A 314 -17.95 0.67 10.00
N CYS A 315 -17.45 -0.52 9.67
CA CYS A 315 -18.10 -1.78 10.00
C CYS A 315 -17.36 -2.60 11.06
N ASP A 316 -16.31 -2.06 11.66
CA ASP A 316 -15.43 -2.74 12.63
C ASP A 316 -14.87 -4.07 12.11
N TYR A 317 -14.40 -4.09 10.87
CA TYR A 317 -13.70 -5.23 10.27
C TYR A 317 -12.21 -5.15 10.61
N ILE A 318 -11.55 -6.30 10.74
CA ILE A 318 -10.16 -6.37 11.25
C ILE A 318 -9.12 -6.73 10.20
N ILE A 319 -9.53 -7.25 9.05
CA ILE A 319 -8.63 -7.66 7.97
C ILE A 319 -9.15 -7.13 6.63
N GLY A 320 -8.28 -6.55 5.85
CA GLY A 320 -8.57 -6.09 4.50
C GLY A 320 -7.31 -5.69 3.77
N GLY A 321 -7.43 -5.46 2.46
CA GLY A 321 -6.28 -5.04 1.67
C GLY A 321 -6.49 -5.15 0.16
N GLU A 322 -5.36 -5.21 -0.53
CA GLU A 322 -5.29 -5.25 -1.99
C GLU A 322 -4.35 -6.36 -2.47
N GLN A 323 -4.57 -6.87 -3.67
CA GLN A 323 -3.71 -7.86 -4.32
C GLN A 323 -2.23 -7.41 -4.40
N SER A 324 -1.99 -6.11 -4.45
CA SER A 324 -0.65 -5.51 -4.45
C SER A 324 0.20 -5.79 -3.21
N GLY A 325 -0.39 -6.40 -2.18
CA GLY A 325 0.27 -6.71 -0.91
C GLY A 325 0.06 -5.66 0.19
N HIS A 326 -0.71 -4.62 -0.06
CA HIS A 326 -1.14 -3.66 0.98
C HIS A 326 -2.22 -4.32 1.82
N VAL A 327 -1.83 -4.91 2.95
CA VAL A 327 -2.72 -5.66 3.85
C VAL A 327 -2.77 -4.98 5.21
N ILE A 328 -3.98 -4.77 5.71
CA ILE A 328 -4.27 -4.09 6.97
C ILE A 328 -4.75 -5.10 7.99
N PHE A 329 -4.02 -5.24 9.09
CA PHE A 329 -4.43 -5.92 10.32
C PHE A 329 -4.84 -4.85 11.34
N LYS A 330 -6.11 -4.46 11.33
CA LYS A 330 -6.58 -3.25 12.04
C LYS A 330 -6.36 -3.27 13.55
N ASP A 331 -6.29 -4.45 14.17
CA ASP A 331 -5.99 -4.55 15.60
C ASP A 331 -4.53 -4.21 15.93
N PHE A 332 -3.65 -4.14 14.92
CA PHE A 332 -2.23 -3.86 15.08
C PHE A 332 -1.76 -2.61 14.33
N ALA A 333 -2.41 -2.24 13.23
CA ALA A 333 -1.99 -1.12 12.39
C ALA A 333 -3.17 -0.39 11.76
N ASN A 334 -3.03 0.93 11.59
CA ASN A 334 -4.03 1.81 10.96
C ASN A 334 -3.80 2.03 9.46
N THR A 335 -2.91 1.26 8.85
CA THR A 335 -2.59 1.27 7.41
C THR A 335 -2.03 -0.10 7.04
N GLY A 336 -1.82 -0.35 5.75
CA GLY A 336 -1.04 -1.52 5.33
C GLY A 336 0.37 -1.47 5.90
N ASP A 337 0.84 -2.62 6.36
CA ASP A 337 2.14 -2.78 6.97
C ASP A 337 2.77 -4.08 6.47
N GLY A 338 3.80 -3.94 5.63
CA GLY A 338 4.45 -5.08 5.01
C GLY A 338 5.23 -5.93 6.00
N GLU A 339 5.93 -5.31 6.95
CA GLU A 339 6.71 -6.02 7.96
C GLU A 339 5.81 -6.76 8.95
N LEU A 340 4.75 -6.10 9.43
CA LEU A 340 3.72 -6.72 10.25
C LEU A 340 3.05 -7.90 9.51
N THR A 341 2.67 -7.69 8.25
CA THR A 341 2.06 -8.73 7.40
C THR A 341 2.96 -9.95 7.30
N SER A 342 4.27 -9.75 7.08
CA SER A 342 5.22 -10.85 7.00
C SER A 342 5.29 -11.65 8.30
N VAL A 343 5.29 -10.98 9.44
CA VAL A 343 5.30 -11.62 10.77
C VAL A 343 4.00 -12.39 11.02
N GLN A 344 2.84 -11.84 10.64
CA GLN A 344 1.56 -12.56 10.80
C GLN A 344 1.52 -13.83 9.94
N ILE A 345 1.99 -13.80 8.70
CA ILE A 345 2.07 -15.01 7.87
C ILE A 345 3.07 -16.02 8.42
N LEU A 346 4.21 -15.59 8.94
CA LEU A 346 5.18 -16.48 9.58
C LEU A 346 4.61 -17.13 10.88
N ASN A 347 3.78 -16.41 11.64
CA ASN A 347 3.04 -16.98 12.76
C ASN A 347 2.13 -18.13 12.29
N ILE A 348 1.35 -17.89 11.22
CA ILE A 348 0.40 -18.89 10.67
C ILE A 348 1.15 -20.09 10.09
N LEU A 349 2.20 -19.83 9.29
CA LEU A 349 3.04 -20.88 8.70
C LEU A 349 3.65 -21.81 9.78
N SER A 350 4.14 -21.20 10.86
CA SER A 350 4.71 -21.92 12.01
C SER A 350 3.66 -22.73 12.77
N LYS A 351 2.49 -22.14 13.01
CA LYS A 351 1.35 -22.79 13.68
C LYS A 351 0.84 -24.00 12.90
N LYS A 352 0.74 -23.86 11.56
CA LYS A 352 0.25 -24.94 10.69
C LYS A 352 1.31 -26.02 10.44
N GLY A 353 2.59 -25.68 10.48
CA GLY A 353 3.71 -26.60 10.27
C GLY A 353 3.78 -27.21 8.86
N VAL A 354 3.27 -26.47 7.86
CA VAL A 354 3.24 -26.86 6.44
C VAL A 354 4.22 -26.02 5.64
N LYS A 355 4.40 -26.32 4.35
CA LYS A 355 5.18 -25.50 3.43
C LYS A 355 4.38 -24.26 3.00
N MET A 356 5.09 -23.21 2.54
CA MET A 356 4.44 -22.00 2.05
C MET A 356 3.57 -22.27 0.82
N SER A 357 4.01 -23.14 -0.09
CA SER A 357 3.22 -23.55 -1.25
C SER A 357 1.91 -24.25 -0.87
N GLU A 358 1.93 -25.06 0.18
CA GLU A 358 0.74 -25.74 0.70
C GLU A 358 -0.20 -24.72 1.37
N LEU A 359 0.34 -23.81 2.18
CA LEU A 359 -0.42 -22.75 2.83
C LEU A 359 -1.09 -21.84 1.79
N ALA A 360 -0.40 -21.44 0.73
CA ALA A 360 -0.94 -20.61 -0.34
C ALA A 360 -1.97 -21.32 -1.23
N SER A 361 -1.90 -22.65 -1.32
CA SER A 361 -2.80 -23.46 -2.17
C SER A 361 -4.26 -23.51 -1.71
N ILE A 362 -4.57 -22.99 -0.52
CA ILE A 362 -5.95 -22.89 0.00
C ILE A 362 -6.82 -22.00 -0.88
N MET A 363 -6.21 -21.05 -1.60
CA MET A 363 -6.88 -20.19 -2.56
C MET A 363 -6.36 -20.48 -3.98
N LYS A 364 -7.27 -20.81 -4.89
CA LYS A 364 -6.95 -20.97 -6.31
C LYS A 364 -6.93 -19.59 -6.99
N THR A 365 -5.78 -19.17 -7.48
CA THR A 365 -5.68 -17.94 -8.29
C THR A 365 -6.27 -18.19 -9.69
N TYR A 366 -7.13 -17.28 -10.12
CA TYR A 366 -7.68 -17.30 -11.48
C TYR A 366 -6.77 -16.50 -12.42
N PRO A 367 -6.43 -17.04 -13.59
CA PRO A 367 -5.80 -16.28 -14.66
C PRO A 367 -6.53 -14.98 -14.93
N GLN A 368 -5.77 -13.91 -15.18
CA GLN A 368 -6.29 -12.56 -15.39
C GLN A 368 -5.64 -11.93 -16.62
N VAL A 369 -6.41 -11.20 -17.39
CA VAL A 369 -5.94 -10.34 -18.47
C VAL A 369 -6.46 -8.92 -18.28
N LEU A 370 -5.60 -7.93 -18.51
CA LEU A 370 -5.95 -6.51 -18.46
C LEU A 370 -5.52 -5.83 -19.76
N ILE A 371 -6.49 -5.31 -20.51
CA ILE A 371 -6.25 -4.53 -21.73
C ILE A 371 -6.60 -3.07 -21.46
N ASN A 372 -5.63 -2.17 -21.71
CA ASN A 372 -5.83 -0.73 -21.65
C ASN A 372 -6.18 -0.21 -23.03
N VAL A 373 -7.42 0.25 -23.22
CA VAL A 373 -7.90 0.83 -24.48
C VAL A 373 -7.80 2.35 -24.39
N LYS A 374 -6.98 2.96 -25.26
CA LYS A 374 -6.90 4.43 -25.38
C LYS A 374 -8.18 4.98 -25.99
N VAL A 375 -8.78 5.96 -25.32
CA VAL A 375 -10.04 6.56 -25.73
C VAL A 375 -9.96 8.08 -25.66
N ARG A 376 -10.89 8.79 -26.34
CA ARG A 376 -11.04 10.23 -26.16
C ARG A 376 -11.47 10.54 -24.74
N GLU A 377 -10.93 11.61 -24.14
CA GLU A 377 -11.18 11.95 -22.73
C GLU A 377 -12.70 12.07 -22.40
N GLU A 378 -13.45 12.72 -23.29
CA GLU A 378 -14.90 12.86 -23.17
C GLU A 378 -15.68 11.55 -23.28
N ALA A 379 -15.04 10.50 -23.80
CA ALA A 379 -15.68 9.19 -23.98
C ALA A 379 -15.55 8.26 -22.77
N LYS A 380 -14.72 8.59 -21.78
CA LYS A 380 -14.46 7.75 -20.60
C LYS A 380 -15.71 7.25 -19.88
N GLY A 381 -16.77 8.04 -19.79
CA GLY A 381 -18.04 7.66 -19.14
C GLY A 381 -19.13 7.18 -20.09
N GLN A 382 -18.89 7.19 -21.42
CA GLN A 382 -19.94 6.89 -22.40
C GLN A 382 -20.10 5.40 -22.69
N TYR A 383 -19.06 4.59 -22.45
CA TYR A 383 -19.07 3.15 -22.76
C TYR A 383 -20.16 2.39 -22.01
N GLU A 384 -20.51 2.80 -20.79
CA GLU A 384 -21.53 2.15 -19.96
C GLU A 384 -22.93 2.20 -20.57
N ASN A 385 -23.20 3.24 -21.35
CA ASN A 385 -24.49 3.48 -22.02
C ASN A 385 -24.50 3.00 -23.48
N ASP A 386 -23.39 2.48 -24.02
CA ASP A 386 -23.34 1.98 -25.40
C ASP A 386 -23.87 0.55 -25.51
N SER A 387 -24.90 0.39 -26.31
CA SER A 387 -25.58 -0.90 -26.46
C SER A 387 -24.71 -2.01 -27.10
N GLN A 388 -23.68 -1.67 -27.89
CA GLN A 388 -22.79 -2.66 -28.50
C GLN A 388 -21.73 -3.12 -27.48
N VAL A 389 -21.20 -2.21 -26.67
CA VAL A 389 -20.30 -2.56 -25.57
C VAL A 389 -21.04 -3.42 -24.55
N THR A 390 -22.23 -3.02 -24.13
CA THR A 390 -23.06 -3.81 -23.19
C THR A 390 -23.35 -5.21 -23.71
N LYS A 391 -23.69 -5.35 -25.00
CA LYS A 391 -23.90 -6.67 -25.63
C LYS A 391 -22.63 -7.51 -25.68
N ALA A 392 -21.49 -6.91 -25.97
CA ALA A 392 -20.22 -7.62 -25.97
C ALA A 392 -19.87 -8.16 -24.58
N ILE A 393 -20.04 -7.34 -23.54
CA ILE A 393 -19.86 -7.72 -22.14
C ILE A 393 -20.77 -8.90 -21.78
N GLN A 394 -22.06 -8.76 -22.00
CA GLN A 394 -23.07 -9.81 -21.69
C GLN A 394 -22.81 -11.13 -22.42
N SER A 395 -22.33 -11.05 -23.67
CA SER A 395 -21.94 -12.26 -24.43
C SER A 395 -20.80 -12.97 -23.76
N VAL A 396 -19.73 -12.24 -23.38
CA VAL A 396 -18.55 -12.80 -22.72
C VAL A 396 -18.90 -13.35 -21.33
N GLU A 397 -19.66 -12.62 -20.53
CA GLU A 397 -20.12 -13.09 -19.21
C GLU A 397 -20.91 -14.41 -19.31
N LYS A 398 -21.80 -14.50 -20.30
CA LYS A 398 -22.55 -15.74 -20.55
C LYS A 398 -21.65 -16.92 -20.95
N GLU A 399 -20.59 -16.66 -21.73
CA GLU A 399 -19.62 -17.67 -22.14
C GLU A 399 -18.74 -18.15 -20.98
N LEU A 400 -18.43 -17.27 -20.02
CA LEU A 400 -17.67 -17.60 -18.81
C LEU A 400 -18.44 -18.51 -17.83
N LYS A 401 -19.76 -18.66 -17.97
CA LYS A 401 -20.62 -19.59 -17.22
C LYS A 401 -20.47 -19.55 -15.69
N GLY A 402 -20.14 -18.40 -15.13
CA GLY A 402 -19.88 -18.23 -13.69
C GLY A 402 -18.48 -18.66 -13.23
N GLU A 403 -17.64 -19.19 -14.15
CA GLU A 403 -16.24 -19.52 -13.87
C GLU A 403 -15.26 -18.42 -14.28
N GLY A 404 -15.76 -17.19 -14.39
CA GLY A 404 -14.99 -16.00 -14.69
C GLY A 404 -15.82 -14.75 -14.49
N ARG A 405 -15.19 -13.60 -14.61
CA ARG A 405 -15.87 -12.29 -14.56
C ARG A 405 -15.25 -11.29 -15.53
N VAL A 406 -16.05 -10.29 -15.87
CA VAL A 406 -15.65 -9.13 -16.66
C VAL A 406 -15.70 -7.90 -15.76
N LEU A 407 -14.65 -7.10 -15.73
CA LEU A 407 -14.62 -5.81 -15.06
C LEU A 407 -14.11 -4.74 -16.03
N ILE A 408 -14.93 -3.73 -16.29
CA ILE A 408 -14.55 -2.60 -17.14
C ILE A 408 -14.60 -1.33 -16.30
N ARG A 409 -13.55 -0.54 -16.37
CA ARG A 409 -13.48 0.72 -15.64
C ARG A 409 -12.66 1.78 -16.37
N PRO A 410 -13.02 3.07 -16.25
CA PRO A 410 -12.17 4.15 -16.73
C PRO A 410 -10.94 4.29 -15.83
N SER A 411 -9.82 4.73 -16.42
CA SER A 411 -8.67 5.18 -15.64
C SER A 411 -8.97 6.51 -14.98
N GLY A 412 -8.57 6.67 -13.72
CA GLY A 412 -8.74 7.93 -12.99
C GLY A 412 -7.84 9.07 -13.50
N THR A 413 -6.68 8.72 -14.05
CA THR A 413 -5.60 9.68 -14.40
C THR A 413 -5.33 9.79 -15.89
N GLU A 414 -5.72 8.80 -16.69
CA GLU A 414 -5.38 8.71 -18.11
C GLU A 414 -6.64 8.57 -18.97
N ALA A 415 -6.56 8.94 -20.25
CA ALA A 415 -7.62 8.73 -21.24
C ALA A 415 -7.70 7.26 -21.68
N LEU A 416 -8.00 6.37 -20.72
CA LEU A 416 -8.07 4.93 -20.92
C LEU A 416 -9.34 4.31 -20.35
N ILE A 417 -9.85 3.29 -21.02
CA ILE A 417 -10.79 2.31 -20.46
C ILE A 417 -10.04 0.99 -20.26
N ARG A 418 -10.11 0.46 -19.06
CA ARG A 418 -9.46 -0.80 -18.68
C ARG A 418 -10.46 -1.92 -18.77
N VAL A 419 -10.15 -2.93 -19.61
CA VAL A 419 -10.92 -4.16 -19.75
C VAL A 419 -10.18 -5.27 -19.06
N MET A 420 -10.72 -5.77 -17.96
CA MET A 420 -10.17 -6.88 -17.21
C MET A 420 -11.12 -8.08 -17.31
N ILE A 421 -10.55 -9.24 -17.57
CA ILE A 421 -11.27 -10.53 -17.54
C ILE A 421 -10.46 -11.51 -16.71
N GLU A 422 -11.17 -12.27 -15.89
CA GLU A 422 -10.65 -13.42 -15.17
C GLU A 422 -11.42 -14.66 -15.60
N GLY A 423 -10.74 -15.81 -15.60
CA GLY A 423 -11.35 -17.10 -15.96
C GLY A 423 -10.38 -18.25 -15.78
N LEU A 424 -10.80 -19.47 -16.14
CA LEU A 424 -10.02 -20.69 -15.90
C LEU A 424 -8.85 -20.88 -16.87
N ASP A 425 -8.96 -20.37 -18.09
CA ASP A 425 -8.02 -20.57 -19.18
C ASP A 425 -7.51 -19.23 -19.72
N GLN A 426 -6.18 -19.03 -19.72
CA GLN A 426 -5.55 -17.79 -20.12
C GLN A 426 -5.82 -17.44 -21.60
N GLU A 427 -5.73 -18.43 -22.51
CA GLU A 427 -5.93 -18.18 -23.94
C GLU A 427 -7.38 -17.79 -24.25
N ASP A 428 -8.32 -18.38 -23.51
CA ASP A 428 -9.74 -18.07 -23.66
C ASP A 428 -10.06 -16.66 -23.19
N ILE A 429 -9.56 -16.26 -22.01
CA ILE A 429 -9.80 -14.90 -21.50
C ILE A 429 -9.08 -13.84 -22.32
N ASP A 430 -7.90 -14.11 -22.88
CA ASP A 430 -7.19 -13.18 -23.78
C ASP A 430 -8.04 -12.86 -25.02
N LYS A 431 -8.64 -13.88 -25.63
CA LYS A 431 -9.53 -13.72 -26.81
C LYS A 431 -10.77 -12.90 -26.43
N LYS A 432 -11.38 -13.22 -25.30
CA LYS A 432 -12.59 -12.54 -24.79
C LYS A 432 -12.31 -11.06 -24.43
N ALA A 433 -11.17 -10.77 -23.78
CA ALA A 433 -10.78 -9.40 -23.45
C ALA A 433 -10.54 -8.58 -24.73
N LYS A 434 -9.88 -9.17 -25.71
CA LYS A 434 -9.68 -8.53 -27.01
C LYS A 434 -10.98 -8.23 -27.72
N GLN A 435 -11.95 -9.17 -27.70
CA GLN A 435 -13.28 -8.99 -28.28
C GLN A 435 -13.99 -7.74 -27.71
N ILE A 436 -13.95 -7.53 -26.41
CA ILE A 436 -14.54 -6.34 -25.77
C ILE A 436 -13.71 -5.09 -26.08
N ALA A 437 -12.38 -5.19 -25.97
CA ALA A 437 -11.47 -4.08 -26.24
C ALA A 437 -11.64 -3.54 -27.68
N ASP A 438 -11.72 -4.42 -28.68
CA ASP A 438 -11.92 -4.04 -30.09
C ASP A 438 -13.24 -3.28 -30.31
N VAL A 439 -14.32 -3.65 -29.58
CA VAL A 439 -15.60 -2.91 -29.65
C VAL A 439 -15.47 -1.52 -29.03
N ILE A 440 -14.77 -1.40 -27.91
CA ILE A 440 -14.55 -0.10 -27.24
C ILE A 440 -13.64 0.78 -28.11
N GLU A 441 -12.52 0.23 -28.63
CA GLU A 441 -11.59 0.96 -29.49
C GLU A 441 -12.25 1.48 -30.75
N LYS A 442 -13.04 0.66 -31.43
CA LYS A 442 -13.78 1.04 -32.66
C LYS A 442 -14.75 2.21 -32.41
N LYS A 443 -15.31 2.32 -31.21
CA LYS A 443 -16.33 3.34 -30.88
C LYS A 443 -15.76 4.60 -30.29
N PHE A 444 -14.81 4.45 -29.40
CA PHE A 444 -14.31 5.48 -28.50
C PHE A 444 -12.81 5.74 -28.63
N GLY A 445 -12.10 4.91 -29.39
CA GLY A 445 -10.66 5.02 -29.62
C GLY A 445 -10.22 6.34 -30.25
N VAL A 446 -8.93 6.66 -30.07
CA VAL A 446 -8.27 7.87 -30.63
C VAL A 446 -7.64 7.52 -31.97
#